data_876ef40eb1394fea64c513fcc7f2544b
#
_entry.id   876ef40eb1394fea64c513fcc7f2544b
#
_cell.length_a   1.000
_cell.length_b   1.000
_cell.length_c   1.000
_cell.angle_alpha   90.00
_cell.angle_beta   90.00
_cell.angle_gamma   90.00
#
_symmetry.space_group_name_H-M   'P 1'
#
loop_
_entity.id
_entity.type
_entity.pdbx_description
1 polymer ?
#
loop_
_entity_poly.entity_id
_entity_poly.type
_entity_poly.pdbx_seq_one_letter_code
_entity_poly.pdbx_strand_id
1 'polypeptide(L)'
;DAFMDKIDVVGYNYVGRWRERAELLYDADREEHLDRCVIGTENPSAGYIRSDYNFEVDPGSFWNKPYYTAAVTVGKLLRYTMVHDFVAGDYMWTGIDYLGEANWPQRSAGCGCLDTCGFEKDAFYFYKSVWNQKEKFAYLCPHWNLKLEKGTVLPVICYTNCEDAELFVNGRS
;
A
#
# COMPACT_ATOMS: atom_id res chain seq x y z
N ASP A 1 -11.10 -1.24 26.25
CA ASP A 1 -10.79 -2.66 26.52
C ASP A 1 -9.79 -2.74 27.67
N ALA A 2 -10.14 -3.44 28.72
CA ALA A 2 -9.35 -3.55 29.96
C ALA A 2 -7.90 -4.10 29.75
N PHE A 3 -7.64 -4.75 28.61
CA PHE A 3 -6.30 -5.17 28.23
C PHE A 3 -5.50 -4.00 27.67
N MET A 4 -6.08 -3.24 26.76
CA MET A 4 -5.42 -2.09 26.15
C MET A 4 -5.06 -0.99 27.16
N ASP A 5 -5.83 -0.87 28.24
CA ASP A 5 -5.58 0.10 29.31
C ASP A 5 -4.35 -0.24 30.19
N LYS A 6 -3.72 -1.40 29.94
CA LYS A 6 -2.53 -1.87 30.67
C LYS A 6 -1.25 -1.79 29.86
N ILE A 7 -1.31 -1.33 28.62
CA ILE A 7 -0.17 -1.21 27.74
C ILE A 7 0.08 0.25 27.40
N ASP A 8 1.34 0.65 27.31
CA ASP A 8 1.74 2.03 27.09
C ASP A 8 1.48 2.50 25.66
N VAL A 9 1.56 1.59 24.69
CA VAL A 9 1.33 1.88 23.28
C VAL A 9 0.41 0.82 22.66
N VAL A 10 -0.69 1.27 22.10
CA VAL A 10 -1.65 0.39 21.43
C VAL A 10 -1.32 0.28 19.94
N GLY A 11 -1.09 -0.94 19.48
CA GLY A 11 -0.85 -1.26 18.08
C GLY A 11 -2.11 -1.72 17.36
N TYR A 12 -2.41 -1.09 16.22
CA TYR A 12 -3.52 -1.50 15.36
C TYR A 12 -3.01 -2.13 14.07
N ASN A 13 -3.46 -3.35 13.78
CA ASN A 13 -3.18 -4.02 12.52
C ASN A 13 -4.30 -3.78 11.50
N TYR A 14 -3.92 -3.51 10.27
CA TYR A 14 -4.83 -3.44 9.11
C TYR A 14 -6.03 -2.52 9.32
N VAL A 15 -5.77 -1.31 9.73
CA VAL A 15 -6.80 -0.28 10.00
C VAL A 15 -7.83 -0.22 8.88
N GLY A 16 -7.41 -0.30 7.62
CA GLY A 16 -8.30 -0.33 6.46
C GLY A 16 -9.22 -1.54 6.31
N ARG A 17 -9.05 -2.57 7.15
CA ARG A 17 -9.88 -3.80 7.12
C ARG A 17 -11.04 -3.79 8.12
N TRP A 18 -11.11 -2.79 8.97
CA TRP A 18 -12.11 -2.70 10.03
C TRP A 18 -13.50 -2.26 9.55
N ARG A 19 -13.82 -2.51 8.27
CA ARG A 19 -15.11 -2.22 7.63
C ARG A 19 -15.52 -0.75 7.79
N GLU A 20 -16.68 -0.52 8.40
CA GLU A 20 -17.26 0.81 8.63
C GLU A 20 -16.40 1.71 9.53
N ARG A 21 -15.48 1.17 10.30
CA ARG A 21 -14.57 1.91 11.18
C ARG A 21 -13.22 2.23 10.56
N ALA A 22 -12.94 1.73 9.37
CA ALA A 22 -11.62 1.81 8.75
C ALA A 22 -11.07 3.25 8.64
N GLU A 23 -11.95 4.19 8.36
CA GLU A 23 -11.58 5.61 8.18
C GLU A 23 -11.75 6.43 9.48
N LEU A 24 -12.27 5.83 10.54
CA LEU A 24 -12.57 6.51 11.81
C LEU A 24 -11.91 5.86 13.03
N LEU A 25 -11.12 4.79 12.82
CA LEU A 25 -10.60 4.00 13.94
C LEU A 25 -9.73 4.83 14.87
N TYR A 26 -8.80 5.61 14.31
CA TYR A 26 -7.91 6.45 15.12
C TYR A 26 -8.68 7.59 15.80
N ASP A 27 -9.61 8.22 15.09
CA ASP A 27 -10.44 9.29 15.65
C ASP A 27 -11.33 8.79 16.78
N ALA A 28 -12.03 7.66 16.56
CA ALA A 28 -12.88 7.03 17.57
C ALA A 28 -12.07 6.61 18.81
N ASP A 29 -10.87 6.04 18.62
CA ASP A 29 -10.00 5.68 19.75
C ASP A 29 -9.54 6.92 20.51
N ARG A 30 -9.21 8.00 19.80
CA ARG A 30 -8.81 9.28 20.41
C ARG A 30 -9.93 9.96 21.17
N GLU A 31 -11.17 9.88 20.69
CA GLU A 31 -12.34 10.41 21.40
C GLU A 31 -12.60 9.67 22.71
N GLU A 32 -12.45 8.34 22.71
CA GLU A 32 -12.67 7.52 23.90
C GLU A 32 -11.48 7.54 24.88
N HIS A 33 -10.25 7.74 24.37
CA HIS A 33 -8.99 7.60 25.12
C HIS A 33 -7.99 8.69 24.76
N LEU A 34 -8.18 9.87 25.32
CA LEU A 34 -7.42 11.09 24.96
C LEU A 34 -5.89 10.97 25.09
N ASP A 35 -5.39 10.20 26.04
CA ASP A 35 -3.96 10.06 26.33
C ASP A 35 -3.34 8.78 25.75
N ARG A 36 -4.09 8.01 24.98
CA ARG A 36 -3.62 6.75 24.43
C ARG A 36 -2.58 7.00 23.34
N CYS A 37 -1.41 6.40 23.49
CA CYS A 37 -0.40 6.36 22.42
C CYS A 37 -0.77 5.25 21.42
N VAL A 38 -0.87 5.61 20.15
CA VAL A 38 -1.34 4.74 19.08
C VAL A 38 -0.31 4.63 17.97
N ILE A 39 -0.17 3.43 17.40
CA ILE A 39 0.68 3.15 16.25
C ILE A 39 0.02 2.13 15.33
N GLY A 40 0.19 2.27 14.02
CA GLY A 40 -0.15 1.23 13.04
C GLY A 40 0.94 0.16 13.04
N THR A 41 0.65 -1.03 13.54
CA THR A 41 1.68 -2.08 13.71
C THR A 41 1.80 -3.02 12.52
N GLU A 42 0.80 -3.05 11.63
CA GLU A 42 0.81 -3.88 10.44
C GLU A 42 -0.18 -3.32 9.40
N ASN A 43 0.27 -2.39 8.57
CA ASN A 43 -0.52 -1.73 7.55
C ASN A 43 0.30 -1.44 6.29
N PRO A 44 -0.37 -1.31 5.16
CA PRO A 44 -1.28 -2.27 4.58
C PRO A 44 -0.52 -3.43 3.99
N SER A 45 -1.19 -4.57 3.82
CA SER A 45 -0.68 -5.65 2.97
C SER A 45 -1.06 -5.33 1.53
N ALA A 46 -0.12 -4.82 0.76
CA ALA A 46 -0.35 -4.32 -0.61
C ALA A 46 0.60 -4.91 -1.64
N GLY A 47 1.03 -6.15 -1.40
CA GLY A 47 1.92 -6.83 -2.29
C GLY A 47 1.19 -7.54 -3.42
N TYR A 48 1.76 -7.45 -4.60
CA TYR A 48 1.46 -8.27 -5.76
C TYR A 48 2.73 -8.98 -6.20
N ILE A 49 2.55 -10.01 -7.01
CA ILE A 49 3.67 -10.63 -7.72
C ILE A 49 4.30 -9.54 -8.59
N ARG A 50 5.62 -9.42 -8.55
CA ARG A 50 6.35 -8.43 -9.35
C ARG A 50 5.99 -8.56 -10.84
N SER A 51 5.59 -7.45 -11.44
CA SER A 51 5.19 -7.35 -12.85
C SER A 51 3.97 -8.19 -13.25
N ASP A 52 3.20 -8.69 -12.29
CA ASP A 52 1.91 -9.33 -12.55
C ASP A 52 0.80 -8.33 -12.26
N TYR A 53 0.18 -7.83 -13.32
CA TYR A 53 -0.87 -6.83 -13.22
C TYR A 53 -2.22 -7.47 -13.53
N ASN A 54 -3.07 -7.50 -12.53
CA ASN A 54 -4.44 -7.92 -12.73
C ASN A 54 -5.28 -6.72 -13.18
N PHE A 55 -5.90 -6.83 -14.34
CA PHE A 55 -6.82 -5.84 -14.89
C PHE A 55 -8.28 -6.24 -14.74
N GLU A 56 -8.54 -7.50 -14.43
CA GLU A 56 -9.89 -8.01 -14.23
C GLU A 56 -10.35 -7.71 -12.80
N VAL A 57 -11.59 -7.26 -12.69
CA VAL A 57 -12.23 -7.01 -11.41
C VAL A 57 -13.13 -8.18 -11.10
N ASP A 58 -12.82 -8.93 -10.07
CA ASP A 58 -13.80 -9.79 -9.42
C ASP A 58 -14.43 -9.03 -8.25
N PRO A 59 -15.68 -8.52 -8.39
CA PRO A 59 -16.32 -7.72 -7.35
C PRO A 59 -16.51 -8.47 -6.02
N GLY A 60 -16.53 -9.80 -6.07
CA GLY A 60 -16.69 -10.67 -4.91
C GLY A 60 -15.38 -11.01 -4.21
N SER A 61 -14.23 -10.79 -4.82
CA SER A 61 -12.94 -11.15 -4.26
C SER A 61 -12.31 -10.01 -3.48
N PHE A 62 -11.96 -10.29 -2.23
CA PHE A 62 -11.16 -9.36 -1.43
C PHE A 62 -9.71 -9.25 -1.96
N TRP A 63 -9.19 -10.31 -2.55
CA TRP A 63 -7.80 -10.43 -2.97
C TRP A 63 -7.57 -10.15 -4.47
N ASN A 64 -8.60 -10.37 -5.30
CA ASN A 64 -8.49 -10.18 -6.74
C ASN A 64 -8.96 -8.78 -7.14
N LYS A 65 -8.11 -7.79 -6.92
CA LYS A 65 -8.40 -6.39 -7.27
C LYS A 65 -7.43 -5.90 -8.33
N PRO A 66 -7.85 -4.95 -9.18
CA PRO A 66 -6.93 -4.32 -10.12
C PRO A 66 -5.71 -3.74 -9.39
N TYR A 67 -4.55 -3.80 -10.00
CA TYR A 67 -3.29 -3.33 -9.41
C TYR A 67 -3.36 -1.88 -8.90
N TYR A 68 -4.05 -1.00 -9.60
CA TYR A 68 -4.21 0.39 -9.19
C TYR A 68 -5.02 0.55 -7.89
N THR A 69 -5.89 -0.40 -7.57
CA THR A 69 -6.66 -0.35 -6.31
C THR A 69 -5.75 -0.49 -5.10
N ALA A 70 -4.70 -1.30 -5.19
CA ALA A 70 -3.74 -1.42 -4.12
C ALA A 70 -2.95 -0.11 -3.93
N ALA A 71 -2.49 0.49 -5.02
CA ALA A 71 -1.82 1.77 -4.96
C ALA A 71 -2.66 2.84 -4.25
N VAL A 72 -3.96 2.92 -4.60
CA VAL A 72 -4.90 3.83 -3.94
C VAL A 72 -5.08 3.49 -2.46
N THR A 73 -5.22 2.21 -2.12
CA THR A 73 -5.42 1.78 -0.73
C THR A 73 -4.21 2.10 0.13
N VAL A 74 -3.00 1.79 -0.35
CA VAL A 74 -1.74 2.11 0.34
C VAL A 74 -1.62 3.62 0.57
N GLY A 75 -1.87 4.42 -0.47
CA GLY A 75 -1.79 5.87 -0.38
C GLY A 75 -2.79 6.46 0.61
N LYS A 76 -4.03 5.95 0.62
CA LYS A 76 -5.05 6.37 1.58
C LYS A 76 -4.67 6.06 3.03
N LEU A 77 -4.20 4.84 3.30
CA LEU A 77 -3.83 4.41 4.65
C LEU A 77 -2.62 5.17 5.17
N LEU A 78 -1.59 5.33 4.35
CA LEU A 78 -0.43 6.11 4.75
C LEU A 78 -0.81 7.57 5.02
N ARG A 79 -1.62 8.20 4.14
CA ARG A 79 -2.12 9.55 4.36
C ARG A 79 -2.95 9.65 5.62
N TYR A 80 -3.82 8.67 5.90
CA TYR A 80 -4.63 8.63 7.10
C TYR A 80 -3.76 8.65 8.36
N THR A 81 -2.72 7.83 8.39
CA THR A 81 -1.73 7.88 9.49
C THR A 81 -1.03 9.24 9.57
N MET A 82 -0.59 9.80 8.46
CA MET A 82 0.20 11.04 8.43
C MET A 82 -0.58 12.29 8.84
N VAL A 83 -1.90 12.33 8.68
CA VAL A 83 -2.72 13.48 9.05
C VAL A 83 -3.18 13.47 10.51
N HIS A 84 -2.88 12.41 11.26
CA HIS A 84 -3.21 12.27 12.66
C HIS A 84 -1.97 12.40 13.53
N ASP A 85 -1.70 13.57 14.05
CA ASP A 85 -0.49 13.91 14.84
C ASP A 85 -0.30 13.05 16.08
N PHE A 86 -1.38 12.46 16.58
CA PHE A 86 -1.35 11.56 17.74
C PHE A 86 -1.03 10.10 17.38
N VAL A 87 -0.97 9.74 16.11
CA VAL A 87 -0.54 8.42 15.65
C VAL A 87 0.97 8.44 15.44
N ALA A 88 1.70 7.66 16.23
CA ALA A 88 3.16 7.70 16.25
C ALA A 88 3.83 7.24 14.94
N GLY A 89 3.10 6.52 14.10
CA GLY A 89 3.60 6.05 12.81
C GLY A 89 2.85 4.83 12.30
N ASP A 90 3.41 4.26 11.23
CA ASP A 90 2.83 3.10 10.55
C ASP A 90 3.93 2.14 10.10
N TYR A 91 3.71 0.86 10.38
CA TYR A 91 4.56 -0.22 9.88
C TYR A 91 3.84 -0.97 8.77
N MET A 92 4.42 -0.98 7.60
CA MET A 92 3.85 -1.72 6.49
C MET A 92 4.10 -3.23 6.63
N TRP A 93 3.15 -4.03 6.21
CA TRP A 93 3.30 -5.48 6.04
C TRP A 93 3.36 -5.82 4.55
N THR A 94 4.53 -6.15 4.01
CA THR A 94 5.82 -6.33 4.66
C THR A 94 6.95 -5.82 3.76
N GLY A 95 8.18 -5.77 4.26
CA GLY A 95 9.33 -5.31 3.47
C GLY A 95 9.69 -6.26 2.33
N ILE A 96 9.66 -7.57 2.59
CA ILE A 96 10.11 -8.61 1.64
C ILE A 96 9.08 -9.74 1.62
N ASP A 97 8.81 -10.30 0.44
CA ASP A 97 8.03 -11.54 0.32
C ASP A 97 8.68 -12.67 1.10
N TYR A 98 7.89 -13.53 1.68
CA TYR A 98 8.41 -14.62 2.51
C TYR A 98 7.74 -15.96 2.18
N LEU A 99 8.43 -17.05 2.52
CA LEU A 99 7.89 -18.39 2.40
C LEU A 99 6.84 -18.62 3.50
N GLY A 100 5.74 -19.24 3.14
CA GLY A 100 4.60 -19.45 4.02
C GLY A 100 3.46 -18.47 3.75
N GLU A 101 2.34 -18.67 4.42
CA GLU A 101 1.08 -17.92 4.25
C GLU A 101 0.65 -17.77 2.79
N ALA A 102 1.01 -18.75 1.97
CA ALA A 102 0.74 -18.74 0.55
C ALA A 102 -0.46 -19.61 0.19
N ASN A 103 -1.26 -19.15 -0.75
CA ASN A 103 -2.34 -19.93 -1.34
C ASN A 103 -1.82 -20.67 -2.58
N TRP A 104 -2.05 -21.98 -2.64
CA TRP A 104 -1.70 -22.76 -3.82
C TRP A 104 -2.31 -22.13 -5.11
N PRO A 105 -1.55 -22.00 -6.20
CA PRO A 105 -0.21 -22.55 -6.49
C PRO A 105 0.99 -21.68 -6.06
N GLN A 106 0.75 -20.55 -5.42
CA GLN A 106 1.81 -19.68 -4.90
C GLN A 106 2.59 -20.37 -3.78
N ARG A 107 3.87 -20.08 -3.69
CA ARG A 107 4.78 -20.66 -2.68
C ARG A 107 5.29 -19.64 -1.66
N SER A 108 5.00 -18.37 -1.90
CA SER A 108 5.36 -17.26 -1.02
C SER A 108 4.19 -16.32 -0.83
N ALA A 109 4.14 -15.65 0.30
CA ALA A 109 3.27 -14.51 0.51
C ALA A 109 3.78 -13.35 -0.34
N GLY A 110 2.94 -12.82 -1.22
CA GLY A 110 3.28 -11.77 -2.19
C GLY A 110 3.05 -10.35 -1.67
N CYS A 111 3.10 -10.13 -0.36
CA CYS A 111 2.75 -8.84 0.27
C CYS A 111 3.96 -7.91 0.51
N GLY A 112 5.16 -8.32 0.15
CA GLY A 112 6.36 -7.53 0.30
C GLY A 112 6.50 -6.38 -0.70
N CYS A 113 7.28 -5.37 -0.36
CA CYS A 113 7.76 -4.36 -1.30
C CYS A 113 8.88 -4.89 -2.21
N LEU A 114 9.63 -5.85 -1.72
CA LEU A 114 10.61 -6.62 -2.48
C LEU A 114 10.10 -8.04 -2.68
N ASP A 115 10.45 -8.68 -3.78
CA ASP A 115 10.21 -10.11 -3.95
C ASP A 115 11.24 -10.95 -3.17
N THR A 116 11.06 -12.28 -3.15
CA THR A 116 11.99 -13.19 -2.46
C THR A 116 13.42 -13.19 -3.01
N CYS A 117 13.64 -12.62 -4.19
CA CYS A 117 14.95 -12.44 -4.80
C CYS A 117 15.55 -11.05 -4.55
N GLY A 118 14.82 -10.18 -3.85
CA GLY A 118 15.26 -8.82 -3.51
C GLY A 118 14.96 -7.78 -4.61
N PHE A 119 14.18 -8.12 -5.63
CA PHE A 119 13.79 -7.13 -6.65
C PHE A 119 12.63 -6.27 -6.17
N GLU A 120 12.74 -4.98 -6.47
CA GLU A 120 11.71 -3.99 -6.11
C GLU A 120 10.42 -4.22 -6.87
N LYS A 121 9.30 -4.06 -6.17
CA LYS A 121 7.95 -4.02 -6.72
C LYS A 121 7.43 -2.58 -6.77
N ASP A 122 6.26 -2.35 -7.38
CA ASP A 122 5.67 -1.02 -7.49
C ASP A 122 5.46 -0.35 -6.12
N ALA A 123 5.09 -1.13 -5.09
CA ALA A 123 4.94 -0.64 -3.73
C ALA A 123 6.25 -0.07 -3.13
N PHE A 124 7.40 -0.62 -3.49
CA PHE A 124 8.69 -0.07 -3.09
C PHE A 124 8.86 1.37 -3.59
N TYR A 125 8.53 1.63 -4.85
CA TYR A 125 8.64 2.96 -5.44
C TYR A 125 7.60 3.92 -4.90
N PHE A 126 6.42 3.45 -4.51
CA PHE A 126 5.46 4.26 -3.77
C PHE A 126 6.08 4.75 -2.46
N TYR A 127 6.56 3.86 -1.59
CA TYR A 127 7.17 4.27 -0.32
C TYR A 127 8.45 5.08 -0.51
N LYS A 128 9.26 4.75 -1.51
CA LYS A 128 10.44 5.55 -1.89
C LYS A 128 10.04 6.99 -2.23
N SER A 129 8.91 7.21 -2.92
CA SER A 129 8.45 8.54 -3.28
C SER A 129 8.10 9.41 -2.06
N VAL A 130 7.64 8.79 -0.97
CA VAL A 130 7.28 9.49 0.27
C VAL A 130 8.47 9.65 1.20
N TRP A 131 9.28 8.62 1.37
CA TRP A 131 10.32 8.60 2.42
C TRP A 131 11.71 9.02 1.95
N ASN A 132 12.06 8.82 0.66
CA ASN A 132 13.37 9.21 0.15
C ASN A 132 13.34 10.65 -0.38
N GLN A 133 14.01 11.55 0.32
CA GLN A 133 14.16 12.95 -0.10
C GLN A 133 15.56 13.26 -0.68
N LYS A 134 16.44 12.25 -0.77
CA LYS A 134 17.84 12.46 -1.18
C LYS A 134 18.01 12.53 -2.70
N GLU A 135 17.30 11.69 -3.42
CA GLU A 135 17.43 11.54 -4.87
C GLU A 135 16.08 11.82 -5.54
N LYS A 136 16.08 12.64 -6.56
CA LYS A 136 14.91 12.84 -7.41
C LYS A 136 14.73 11.65 -8.34
N PHE A 137 13.52 11.15 -8.44
CA PHE A 137 13.18 10.05 -9.33
C PHE A 137 11.72 10.10 -9.79
N ALA A 138 11.44 9.36 -10.85
CA ALA A 138 10.10 9.06 -11.31
C ALA A 138 10.03 7.58 -11.70
N TYR A 139 8.99 6.91 -11.30
CA TYR A 139 8.73 5.51 -11.61
C TYR A 139 7.32 5.37 -12.18
N LEU A 140 7.23 4.76 -13.36
CA LEU A 140 5.95 4.52 -14.04
C LEU A 140 5.51 3.07 -13.87
N CYS A 141 4.27 2.85 -13.49
CA CYS A 141 3.62 1.56 -13.50
C CYS A 141 2.24 1.63 -14.18
N PRO A 142 1.79 0.53 -14.80
CA PRO A 142 2.50 -0.72 -15.01
C PRO A 142 3.63 -0.60 -16.05
N HIS A 143 4.40 -1.69 -16.23
CA HIS A 143 5.36 -1.74 -17.33
C HIS A 143 4.64 -1.71 -18.69
N TRP A 144 5.34 -1.28 -19.74
CA TRP A 144 4.75 -1.11 -21.09
C TRP A 144 4.61 -2.39 -21.91
N ASN A 145 5.14 -3.51 -21.44
CA ASN A 145 5.14 -4.78 -22.16
C ASN A 145 3.94 -5.66 -21.79
N LEU A 146 2.73 -5.09 -21.90
CA LEU A 146 1.49 -5.78 -21.60
C LEU A 146 0.82 -6.30 -22.86
N LYS A 147 0.26 -7.50 -22.79
CA LYS A 147 -0.55 -8.10 -23.87
C LYS A 147 -2.01 -7.74 -23.62
N LEU A 148 -2.42 -6.58 -24.12
CA LEU A 148 -3.78 -6.08 -23.98
C LEU A 148 -4.47 -6.03 -25.34
N GLU A 149 -5.80 -6.14 -25.31
CA GLU A 149 -6.61 -5.91 -26.50
C GLU A 149 -6.56 -4.45 -26.93
N LYS A 150 -6.64 -4.21 -28.24
CA LYS A 150 -6.66 -2.84 -28.78
C LYS A 150 -7.87 -2.08 -28.25
N GLY A 151 -7.64 -0.91 -27.70
CA GLY A 151 -8.67 -0.06 -27.12
C GLY A 151 -8.85 -0.23 -25.59
N THR A 152 -8.12 -1.15 -24.96
CA THR A 152 -8.10 -1.24 -23.50
C THR A 152 -7.57 0.05 -22.90
N VAL A 153 -8.34 0.64 -21.99
CA VAL A 153 -7.92 1.80 -21.20
C VAL A 153 -7.19 1.32 -19.96
N LEU A 154 -5.99 1.82 -19.78
CA LEU A 154 -5.10 1.43 -18.71
C LEU A 154 -4.72 2.65 -17.86
N PRO A 155 -4.96 2.64 -16.55
CA PRO A 155 -4.40 3.65 -15.66
C PRO A 155 -2.87 3.56 -15.63
N VAL A 156 -2.20 4.69 -15.84
CA VAL A 156 -0.76 4.83 -15.67
C VAL A 156 -0.50 5.65 -14.41
N ILE A 157 0.30 5.11 -13.52
CA ILE A 157 0.63 5.72 -12.24
C ILE A 157 2.09 6.12 -12.26
N CYS A 158 2.39 7.34 -11.85
CA CYS A 158 3.75 7.82 -11.63
C CYS A 158 4.01 8.02 -10.15
N TYR A 159 4.93 7.25 -9.57
CA TYR A 159 5.45 7.51 -8.23
C TYR A 159 6.69 8.41 -8.35
N THR A 160 6.63 9.57 -7.73
CA THR A 160 7.74 10.54 -7.78
C THR A 160 7.81 11.35 -6.49
N ASN A 161 9.00 11.83 -6.16
CA ASN A 161 9.25 12.82 -5.12
C ASN A 161 9.57 14.21 -5.73
N CYS A 162 9.25 14.42 -7.01
CA CYS A 162 9.28 15.71 -7.66
C CYS A 162 7.94 16.44 -7.47
N GLU A 163 7.92 17.75 -7.70
CA GLU A 163 6.70 18.55 -7.61
C GLU A 163 5.71 18.21 -8.71
N ASP A 164 6.23 18.00 -9.94
CA ASP A 164 5.45 17.70 -11.12
C ASP A 164 6.05 16.53 -11.91
N ALA A 165 5.20 15.83 -12.67
CA ALA A 165 5.59 14.83 -13.63
C ALA A 165 4.75 14.99 -14.90
N GLU A 166 5.39 14.95 -16.06
CA GLU A 166 4.72 15.00 -17.36
C GLU A 166 4.99 13.72 -18.14
N LEU A 167 3.93 13.10 -18.65
CA LEU A 167 4.01 11.87 -19.42
C LEU A 167 4.05 12.19 -20.92
N PHE A 168 5.07 11.71 -21.60
CA PHE A 168 5.15 11.75 -23.06
C PHE A 168 4.99 10.35 -23.64
N VAL A 169 4.06 10.19 -24.59
CA VAL A 169 3.91 8.97 -25.37
C VAL A 169 4.29 9.27 -26.83
N ASN A 170 5.37 8.68 -27.31
CA ASN A 170 5.92 8.94 -28.65
C ASN A 170 6.14 10.44 -28.92
N GLY A 171 6.64 11.18 -27.93
CA GLY A 171 6.93 12.60 -28.02
C GLY A 171 5.72 13.55 -27.96
N ARG A 172 4.55 13.03 -27.56
CA ARG A 172 3.32 13.81 -27.34
C ARG A 172 2.91 13.73 -25.88
N SER A 173 2.70 14.87 -25.26
CA SER A 173 2.11 15.00 -23.94
C SER A 173 0.59 14.87 -24.02
#